data_91c7764b2bf9e3fbd4014d8dd3c20946
#
_entry.id   91c7764b2bf9e3fbd4014d8dd3c20946
#
_cell.length_a   1.000
_cell.length_b   1.000
_cell.length_c   1.000
_cell.angle_alpha   90.00
_cell.angle_beta   90.00
_cell.angle_gamma   90.00
#
_symmetry.space_group_name_H-M   'P 1'
#
loop_
_entity.id
_entity.type
_entity.pdbx_description
1 polymer ?
#
loop_
_entity_poly.entity_id
_entity_poly.type
_entity_poly.pdbx_seq_one_letter_code
_entity_poly.pdbx_strand_id
1 'polypeptide(L)'
;METSGGSPRKRHVLIVDDNAELAWFFSEILKLHGYEATVMADAVVALKHLLSHATDAVICDLQMPSLDGDLFFATVERARPELVRRFIFVTGLAEDVRFHKFISTVEAPVLRKPVAVETLLAEVDRAAR
;
A
#
# COMPACT_ATOMS: atom_id res chain seq x y z
N MET A 1 16.96 17.63 16.01
CA MET A 1 16.89 17.81 15.39
C MET A 1 17.39 17.73 15.09
N GLU A 2 17.44 17.28 14.80
CA GLU A 2 17.68 17.31 14.17
C GLU A 2 18.19 17.70 13.97
N THR A 3 18.60 17.59 14.22
CA THR A 3 18.94 17.95 13.74
C THR A 3 19.32 18.41 13.37
N SER A 4 19.78 18.25 13.98
CA SER A 4 20.28 18.89 13.38
C SER A 4 20.12 19.30 12.57
N GLY A 5 19.87 19.42 12.67
CA GLY A 5 19.68 20.26 11.57
C GLY A 5 19.37 19.70 10.21
N GLY A 6 19.38 18.50 10.01
CA GLY A 6 19.07 17.90 8.73
C GLY A 6 17.57 17.81 8.48
N SER A 7 17.16 17.70 7.21
CA SER A 7 15.78 17.43 6.84
C SER A 7 15.37 16.05 7.33
N PRO A 8 14.12 15.88 7.78
CA PRO A 8 13.63 14.54 8.09
C PRO A 8 13.71 13.64 6.86
N ARG A 9 13.95 12.36 7.07
CA ARG A 9 13.87 11.38 6.00
C ARG A 9 12.44 11.35 5.42
N LYS A 10 12.33 11.35 4.11
CA LYS A 10 11.02 11.19 3.47
C LYS A 10 10.49 9.80 3.75
N ARG A 11 9.19 9.72 4.01
CA ARG A 11 8.51 8.45 4.18
C ARG A 11 8.28 7.79 2.85
N HIS A 12 8.41 6.48 2.84
CA HIS A 12 8.38 5.69 1.62
C HIS A 12 7.08 4.90 1.52
N VAL A 13 6.38 5.05 0.40
CA VAL A 13 5.14 4.34 0.11
C VAL A 13 5.39 3.36 -1.03
N LEU A 14 5.02 2.10 -0.82
CA LEU A 14 5.03 1.09 -1.87
C LEU A 14 3.62 0.97 -2.44
N ILE A 15 3.49 1.05 -3.76
CA ILE A 15 2.23 0.89 -4.47
C ILE A 15 2.30 -0.42 -5.24
N VAL A 16 1.42 -1.36 -4.91
CA VAL A 16 1.35 -2.68 -5.55
C VAL A 16 0.05 -2.75 -6.32
N ASP A 17 0.13 -2.54 -7.63
CA ASP A 17 -1.04 -2.49 -8.51
C ASP A 17 -0.58 -2.72 -9.94
N ASP A 18 -1.25 -3.63 -10.66
CA ASP A 18 -0.91 -3.92 -12.06
C ASP A 18 -1.54 -2.91 -13.05
N ASN A 19 -2.42 -2.04 -12.57
CA ASN A 19 -2.93 -0.93 -13.37
C ASN A 19 -1.89 0.20 -13.37
N ALA A 20 -1.07 0.25 -14.40
CA ALA A 20 0.07 1.16 -14.47
C ALA A 20 -0.35 2.63 -14.41
N GLU A 21 -1.45 3.00 -15.06
CA GLU A 21 -1.90 4.40 -15.08
C GLU A 21 -2.34 4.86 -13.69
N LEU A 22 -3.11 4.03 -12.99
CA LEU A 22 -3.60 4.35 -11.66
C LEU A 22 -2.44 4.41 -10.66
N ALA A 23 -1.52 3.45 -10.74
CA ALA A 23 -0.35 3.42 -9.87
C ALA A 23 0.53 4.64 -10.09
N TRP A 24 0.74 5.04 -11.34
CA TRP A 24 1.48 6.24 -11.66
C TRP A 24 0.81 7.48 -11.06
N PHE A 25 -0.51 7.59 -11.23
CA PHE A 25 -1.28 8.71 -10.69
C PHE A 25 -1.12 8.82 -9.16
N PHE A 26 -1.28 7.71 -8.46
CA PHE A 26 -1.07 7.69 -7.01
C PHE A 26 0.35 8.11 -6.65
N SER A 27 1.36 7.61 -7.36
CA SER A 27 2.75 7.93 -7.05
C SER A 27 3.02 9.43 -7.22
N GLU A 28 2.47 10.06 -8.26
CA GLU A 28 2.67 11.48 -8.49
C GLU A 28 2.00 12.33 -7.39
N ILE A 29 0.79 11.95 -6.97
CA ILE A 29 0.11 12.63 -5.87
C ILE A 29 0.92 12.52 -4.57
N LEU A 30 1.42 11.34 -4.28
CA LEU A 30 2.20 11.11 -3.05
C LEU A 30 3.49 11.92 -3.06
N LYS A 31 4.17 11.99 -4.19
CA LYS A 31 5.39 12.80 -4.33
C LYS A 31 5.10 14.28 -4.10
N LEU A 32 3.98 14.78 -4.62
CA LEU A 32 3.56 16.17 -4.39
C LEU A 32 3.32 16.47 -2.91
N HIS A 33 3.00 15.46 -2.12
CA HIS A 33 2.73 15.59 -0.69
C HIS A 33 3.90 15.17 0.19
N GLY A 34 5.11 15.09 -0.38
CA GLY A 34 6.33 14.91 0.39
C GLY A 34 6.74 13.46 0.63
N TYR A 35 6.07 12.50 0.01
CA TYR A 35 6.44 11.08 0.11
C TYR A 35 7.37 10.67 -1.03
N GLU A 36 8.16 9.64 -0.79
CA GLU A 36 8.74 8.85 -1.86
C GLU A 36 7.78 7.72 -2.19
N ALA A 37 7.72 7.33 -3.47
CA ALA A 37 6.82 6.28 -3.89
C ALA A 37 7.51 5.34 -4.87
N THR A 38 7.32 4.04 -4.66
CA THR A 38 7.79 2.99 -5.56
C THR A 38 6.57 2.21 -6.05
N VAL A 39 6.51 1.96 -7.35
CA VAL A 39 5.41 1.22 -7.97
C VAL A 39 5.90 -0.15 -8.38
N MET A 40 5.16 -1.19 -8.00
CA MET A 40 5.42 -2.56 -8.42
C MET A 40 4.13 -3.19 -8.91
N ALA A 41 4.16 -3.77 -10.11
CA ALA A 41 2.99 -4.36 -10.74
C ALA A 41 2.80 -5.83 -10.35
N ASP A 42 3.77 -6.43 -9.67
CA ASP A 42 3.79 -7.84 -9.34
C ASP A 42 3.97 -8.05 -7.85
N ALA A 43 3.05 -8.81 -7.24
CA ALA A 43 3.05 -9.02 -5.80
C ALA A 43 4.25 -9.83 -5.31
N VAL A 44 4.78 -10.74 -6.13
CA VAL A 44 5.97 -11.51 -5.74
C VAL A 44 7.20 -10.62 -5.63
N VAL A 45 7.36 -9.71 -6.60
CA VAL A 45 8.45 -8.73 -6.58
C VAL A 45 8.28 -7.79 -5.38
N ALA A 46 7.04 -7.35 -5.13
CA ALA A 46 6.73 -6.48 -3.99
C ALA A 46 7.03 -7.17 -2.66
N LEU A 47 6.73 -8.46 -2.55
CA LEU A 47 7.02 -9.23 -1.35
C LEU A 47 8.52 -9.25 -1.05
N LYS A 48 9.34 -9.51 -2.06
CA LYS A 48 10.80 -9.47 -1.90
C LYS A 48 11.28 -8.09 -1.44
N HIS A 49 10.70 -7.05 -2.02
CA HIS A 49 11.03 -5.67 -1.64
C HIS A 49 10.70 -5.41 -0.17
N LEU A 50 9.51 -5.80 0.28
CA LEU A 50 9.07 -5.59 1.66
C LEU A 50 9.92 -6.34 2.68
N LEU A 51 10.47 -7.49 2.31
CA LEU A 51 11.30 -8.28 3.21
C LEU A 51 12.70 -7.67 3.41
N SER A 52 13.12 -6.76 2.55
CA SER A 52 14.49 -6.24 2.55
C SER A 52 14.60 -4.72 2.61
N HIS A 53 13.50 -3.99 2.53
CA HIS A 53 13.52 -2.52 2.49
C HIS A 53 12.58 -1.93 3.53
N ALA A 54 12.96 -0.79 4.09
CA ALA A 54 12.08 -0.04 4.97
C ALA A 54 10.92 0.54 4.16
N THR A 55 9.70 0.38 4.66
CA THR A 55 8.49 0.87 4.01
C THR A 55 7.56 1.44 5.07
N ASP A 56 7.01 2.60 4.81
CA ASP A 56 6.19 3.32 5.79
C ASP A 56 4.70 3.13 5.54
N ALA A 57 4.30 2.87 4.29
CA ALA A 57 2.91 2.54 3.94
C ALA A 57 2.88 1.69 2.68
N VAL A 58 1.87 0.84 2.55
CA VAL A 58 1.67 -0.03 1.39
C VAL A 58 0.27 0.17 0.86
N ILE A 59 0.15 0.59 -0.39
CA ILE A 59 -1.13 0.65 -1.10
C ILE A 59 -1.17 -0.59 -1.99
N CYS A 60 -2.17 -1.44 -1.79
CA CYS A 60 -2.21 -2.75 -2.45
C CYS A 60 -3.57 -3.04 -3.07
N ASP A 61 -3.58 -3.43 -4.35
CA ASP A 61 -4.80 -3.96 -4.97
C ASP A 61 -5.05 -5.40 -4.49
N LEU A 62 -6.30 -5.82 -4.52
CA LEU A 62 -6.68 -7.19 -4.15
C LEU A 62 -6.46 -8.17 -5.29
N GLN A 63 -6.75 -7.78 -6.53
CA GLN A 63 -6.56 -8.68 -7.67
C GLN A 63 -5.29 -8.32 -8.43
N MET A 64 -4.36 -9.27 -8.47
CA MET A 64 -3.10 -9.12 -9.20
C MET A 64 -2.71 -10.43 -9.88
N PRO A 65 -1.88 -10.38 -10.95
CA PRO A 65 -1.65 -11.55 -11.81
C PRO A 65 -1.04 -12.76 -11.12
N SER A 66 -0.01 -12.58 -10.29
CA SER A 66 0.76 -13.71 -9.76
C SER A 66 0.38 -14.09 -8.35
N LEU A 67 -0.19 -13.15 -7.59
CA LEU A 67 -0.53 -13.39 -6.19
C LEU A 67 -1.56 -12.33 -5.78
N ASP A 68 -2.74 -12.76 -5.37
CA ASP A 68 -3.77 -11.81 -4.94
C ASP A 68 -3.37 -11.09 -3.64
N GLY A 69 -3.95 -9.91 -3.44
CA GLY A 69 -3.57 -9.03 -2.34
C GLY A 69 -3.83 -9.61 -0.96
N ASP A 70 -4.86 -10.44 -0.80
CA ASP A 70 -5.16 -11.09 0.47
C ASP A 70 -4.08 -12.11 0.85
N LEU A 71 -3.59 -12.89 -0.11
CA LEU A 71 -2.50 -13.84 0.13
C LEU A 71 -1.17 -13.12 0.31
N PHE A 72 -0.95 -12.06 -0.43
CA PHE A 72 0.22 -11.21 -0.26
C PHE A 72 0.26 -10.65 1.17
N PHE A 73 -0.85 -10.11 1.64
CA PHE A 73 -0.98 -9.58 2.99
C PHE A 73 -0.72 -10.65 4.06
N ALA A 74 -1.33 -11.83 3.88
CA ALA A 74 -1.13 -12.94 4.83
C ALA A 74 0.34 -13.37 4.91
N THR A 75 1.05 -13.37 3.79
CA THR A 75 2.46 -13.70 3.76
C THR A 75 3.30 -12.66 4.48
N VAL A 76 3.01 -11.38 4.25
CA VAL A 76 3.71 -10.27 4.95
C VAL A 76 3.41 -10.33 6.45
N GLU A 77 2.18 -10.62 6.83
CA GLU A 77 1.80 -10.72 8.24
C GLU A 77 2.61 -11.78 8.96
N ARG A 78 2.88 -12.91 8.31
CA ARG A 78 3.68 -13.98 8.91
C ARG A 78 5.16 -13.63 9.01
N ALA A 79 5.70 -12.94 8.01
CA ALA A 79 7.13 -12.64 7.92
C ALA A 79 7.50 -11.35 8.65
N ARG A 80 6.64 -10.34 8.59
CA ARG A 80 6.88 -9.03 9.17
C ARG A 80 5.58 -8.45 9.73
N PRO A 81 5.10 -8.96 10.88
CA PRO A 81 3.80 -8.57 11.42
C PRO A 81 3.70 -7.07 11.74
N GLU A 82 4.82 -6.39 11.97
CA GLU A 82 4.81 -4.96 12.22
C GLU A 82 4.34 -4.14 11.00
N LEU A 83 4.36 -4.72 9.80
CA LEU A 83 3.93 -4.01 8.59
C LEU A 83 2.42 -4.06 8.38
N VAL A 84 1.69 -4.89 9.11
CA VAL A 84 0.24 -5.08 8.92
C VAL A 84 -0.52 -3.75 9.05
N ARG A 85 -0.18 -2.94 10.03
CA ARG A 85 -0.86 -1.65 10.26
C ARG A 85 -0.55 -0.59 9.20
N ARG A 86 0.38 -0.88 8.31
CA ARG A 86 0.80 0.06 7.26
C ARG A 86 0.09 -0.18 5.93
N PHE A 87 -0.76 -1.19 5.87
CA PHE A 87 -1.47 -1.56 4.63
C PHE A 87 -2.74 -0.74 4.43
N ILE A 88 -2.97 -0.38 3.16
CA ILE A 88 -4.22 0.20 2.67
C ILE A 88 -4.56 -0.56 1.40
N PHE A 89 -5.73 -1.18 1.34
CA PHE A 89 -6.18 -1.86 0.13
C PHE A 89 -7.02 -0.93 -0.71
N VAL A 90 -6.83 -0.99 -2.02
CA VAL A 90 -7.61 -0.22 -2.99
C VAL A 90 -8.10 -1.20 -4.05
N THR A 91 -9.42 -1.35 -4.19
CA THR A 91 -9.96 -2.38 -5.08
C THR A 91 -11.20 -1.93 -5.83
N GLY A 92 -11.30 -2.37 -7.09
CA GLY A 92 -12.55 -2.29 -7.86
C GLY A 92 -13.42 -3.54 -7.70
N LEU A 93 -12.94 -4.53 -6.94
CA LEU A 93 -13.57 -5.84 -6.79
C LEU A 93 -14.17 -6.06 -5.41
N ALA A 94 -14.61 -4.99 -4.72
CA ALA A 94 -15.18 -5.12 -3.37
C ALA A 94 -16.41 -6.03 -3.34
N GLU A 95 -17.10 -6.20 -4.46
CA GLU A 95 -18.27 -7.07 -4.57
C GLU A 95 -17.93 -8.50 -5.02
N ASP A 96 -16.66 -8.78 -5.34
CA ASP A 96 -16.24 -10.13 -5.73
C ASP A 96 -16.27 -11.05 -4.50
N VAL A 97 -17.02 -12.14 -4.61
CA VAL A 97 -17.24 -13.06 -3.49
C VAL A 97 -15.93 -13.68 -2.98
N ARG A 98 -14.90 -13.78 -3.81
CA ARG A 98 -13.61 -14.30 -3.40
C ARG A 98 -12.99 -13.50 -2.27
N PHE A 99 -13.27 -12.21 -2.20
CA PHE A 99 -12.66 -11.31 -1.24
C PHE A 99 -13.58 -10.90 -0.10
N HIS A 100 -14.85 -11.36 -0.09
CA HIS A 100 -15.83 -10.93 0.91
C HIS A 100 -15.35 -11.21 2.33
N LYS A 101 -14.85 -12.40 2.59
CA LYS A 101 -14.39 -12.76 3.94
C LYS A 101 -13.20 -11.91 4.34
N PHE A 102 -12.23 -11.75 3.45
CA PHE A 102 -11.06 -10.94 3.73
C PHE A 102 -11.46 -9.49 4.04
N ILE A 103 -12.28 -8.88 3.18
CA ILE A 103 -12.69 -7.49 3.34
C ILE A 103 -13.44 -7.30 4.65
N SER A 104 -14.27 -8.27 5.05
CA SER A 104 -15.08 -8.15 6.25
C SER A 104 -14.30 -8.36 7.55
N THR A 105 -13.11 -8.98 7.47
CA THR A 105 -12.33 -9.35 8.66
C THR A 105 -11.01 -8.62 8.80
N VAL A 106 -10.47 -8.07 7.71
CA VAL A 106 -9.18 -7.37 7.78
C VAL A 106 -9.36 -6.03 8.48
N GLU A 107 -8.40 -5.67 9.34
CA GLU A 107 -8.43 -4.39 10.03
C GLU A 107 -7.91 -3.25 9.16
N ALA A 108 -7.10 -3.56 8.16
CA ALA A 108 -6.59 -2.55 7.24
C ALA A 108 -7.75 -1.90 6.47
N PRO A 109 -7.67 -0.60 6.17
CA PRO A 109 -8.69 0.06 5.35
C PRO A 109 -8.77 -0.55 3.96
N VAL A 110 -9.98 -0.69 3.45
CA VAL A 110 -10.24 -1.15 2.08
C VAL A 110 -11.01 -0.06 1.37
N LEU A 111 -10.37 0.60 0.41
CA LEU A 111 -10.95 1.72 -0.32
C LEU A 111 -11.45 1.23 -1.68
N ARG A 112 -12.66 1.63 -2.06
CA ARG A 112 -13.24 1.25 -3.36
C ARG A 112 -12.79 2.22 -4.44
N LYS A 113 -12.44 1.68 -5.60
CA LYS A 113 -12.15 2.49 -6.79
C LYS A 113 -13.44 3.03 -7.40
N PRO A 114 -13.49 4.27 -7.87
CA PRO A 114 -12.43 5.27 -7.87
C PRO A 114 -12.23 5.87 -6.47
N VAL A 115 -10.98 6.09 -6.09
CA VAL A 115 -10.62 6.57 -4.75
C VAL A 115 -10.46 8.08 -4.76
N ALA A 116 -11.09 8.76 -3.80
CA ALA A 116 -10.88 10.19 -3.61
C ALA A 116 -9.46 10.44 -3.13
N VAL A 117 -8.80 11.44 -3.70
CA VAL A 117 -7.41 11.78 -3.35
C VAL A 117 -7.27 12.09 -1.86
N GLU A 118 -8.21 12.84 -1.31
CA GLU A 118 -8.18 13.22 0.11
C GLU A 118 -8.25 12.00 1.01
N THR A 119 -9.08 11.03 0.65
CA THR A 119 -9.22 9.78 1.42
C THR A 119 -7.93 8.98 1.36
N LEU A 120 -7.33 8.85 0.18
CA LEU A 120 -6.08 8.12 0.02
C LEU A 120 -4.97 8.76 0.86
N LEU A 121 -4.82 10.08 0.78
CA LEU A 121 -3.79 10.81 1.53
C LEU A 121 -3.99 10.67 3.03
N ALA A 122 -5.23 10.75 3.51
CA ALA A 122 -5.51 10.60 4.93
C ALA A 122 -5.10 9.21 5.43
N GLU A 123 -5.40 8.17 4.65
CA GLU A 123 -5.04 6.81 5.04
C GLU A 123 -3.52 6.57 4.97
N VAL A 124 -2.85 7.14 3.97
CA VAL A 124 -1.39 7.04 3.89
C VAL A 124 -0.75 7.75 5.08
N ASP A 125 -1.21 8.95 5.42
CA ASP A 125 -0.67 9.70 6.57
C ASP A 125 -0.84 8.89 7.86
N ARG A 126 -1.98 8.23 8.04
CA ARG A 126 -2.22 7.39 9.19
C ARG A 126 -1.28 6.17 9.20
N ALA A 127 -1.19 5.47 8.07
CA ALA A 127 -0.38 4.25 7.96
C ALA A 127 1.12 4.53 8.13
N ALA A 128 1.57 5.71 7.72
CA ALA A 128 2.99 6.07 7.72
C ALA A 128 3.48 6.68 9.03
N ARG A 129 2.60 6.84 10.01
CA ARG A 129 2.99 7.41 11.33
C ARG A 129 3.99 6.57 12.09
#